data_80d58ea8e74c848940fa56611dadf79e
#
_entry.id   80d58ea8e74c848940fa56611dadf79e
#
_cell.length_a   1.000
_cell.length_b   1.000
_cell.length_c   1.000
_cell.angle_alpha   90.00
_cell.angle_beta   90.00
_cell.angle_gamma   90.00
#
_symmetry.space_group_name_H-M   'P 1'
#
loop_
_entity.id
_entity.type
_entity.pdbx_description
1 polymer ?
#
loop_
_entity_poly.entity_id
_entity_poly.type
_entity_poly.pdbx_seq_one_letter_code
_entity_poly.pdbx_strand_id
1 'polypeptide(L)'
;MKNRFRTKKDSHRQLMKEFFLGFIKIHILYHTGERPFYGQELKEELEKHGYSLSYGTLYPVLHKLCDEGYLRREEKNVEGKIRKYYTLTEQGAHLLGQVKEKIKELVDEVMD
;
A
#
# COMPACT_ATOMS: atom_id res chain seq x y z
N MET A 1 -6.60 19.74 -24.64
CA MET A 1 -7.39 18.75 -23.87
C MET A 1 -6.77 17.39 -24.00
N LYS A 2 -6.12 16.95 -22.99
CA LYS A 2 -5.39 15.69 -23.00
C LYS A 2 -6.30 14.47 -23.18
N ASN A 3 -7.49 14.50 -22.58
CA ASN A 3 -8.37 13.33 -22.52
C ASN A 3 -9.03 12.97 -23.85
N ARG A 4 -9.13 13.90 -24.79
CA ARG A 4 -9.76 13.62 -26.08
C ARG A 4 -9.01 12.59 -26.91
N PHE A 5 -7.72 12.38 -26.63
CA PHE A 5 -6.90 11.37 -27.33
C PHE A 5 -6.79 10.06 -26.58
N ARG A 6 -7.39 9.99 -25.37
CA ARG A 6 -7.34 8.80 -24.53
C ARG A 6 -8.39 7.80 -24.99
N THR A 7 -7.99 6.55 -25.20
CA THR A 7 -8.89 5.48 -25.58
C THR A 7 -9.67 4.98 -24.35
N LYS A 8 -10.75 4.23 -24.59
CA LYS A 8 -11.50 3.56 -23.52
C LYS A 8 -10.61 2.56 -22.79
N LYS A 9 -9.71 1.88 -23.51
CA LYS A 9 -8.76 0.93 -22.96
C LYS A 9 -7.80 1.61 -22.01
N ASP A 10 -7.32 2.79 -22.35
CA ASP A 10 -6.41 3.56 -21.50
C ASP A 10 -7.11 4.04 -20.23
N SER A 11 -8.37 4.49 -20.35
CA SER A 11 -9.19 4.90 -19.19
C SER A 11 -9.44 3.74 -18.25
N HIS A 12 -9.77 2.58 -18.79
CA HIS A 12 -9.99 1.37 -18.00
C HIS A 12 -8.72 0.99 -17.23
N ARG A 13 -7.58 0.97 -17.93
CA ARG A 13 -6.29 0.61 -17.35
C ARG A 13 -5.90 1.57 -16.23
N GLN A 14 -6.12 2.85 -16.44
CA GLN A 14 -5.80 3.88 -15.44
C GLN A 14 -6.66 3.71 -14.19
N LEU A 15 -7.94 3.47 -14.36
CA LEU A 15 -8.86 3.29 -13.24
C LEU A 15 -8.51 2.05 -12.41
N MET A 16 -8.23 0.93 -13.10
CA MET A 16 -7.82 -0.30 -12.40
C MET A 16 -6.51 -0.11 -11.65
N LYS A 17 -5.59 0.64 -12.21
CA LYS A 17 -4.32 0.96 -11.54
C LYS A 17 -4.56 1.73 -10.25
N GLU A 18 -5.48 2.69 -10.26
CA GLU A 18 -5.82 3.48 -9.08
C GLU A 18 -6.43 2.60 -7.98
N PHE A 19 -7.32 1.68 -8.35
CA PHE A 19 -7.91 0.74 -7.40
C PHE A 19 -6.85 -0.16 -6.77
N PHE A 20 -5.97 -0.72 -7.60
CA PHE A 20 -4.92 -1.61 -7.11
C PHE A 20 -3.94 -0.90 -6.17
N LEU A 21 -3.59 0.35 -6.47
CA LEU A 21 -2.74 1.13 -5.58
C LEU A 21 -3.39 1.34 -4.21
N GLY A 22 -4.71 1.58 -4.21
CA GLY A 22 -5.46 1.68 -2.97
C GLY A 22 -5.41 0.39 -2.16
N PHE A 23 -5.67 -0.75 -2.81
CA PHE A 23 -5.60 -2.06 -2.16
C PHE A 23 -4.21 -2.36 -1.62
N ILE A 24 -3.18 -2.05 -2.40
CA ILE A 24 -1.78 -2.24 -2.01
C ILE A 24 -1.47 -1.46 -0.73
N LYS A 25 -1.90 -0.20 -0.66
CA LYS A 25 -1.69 0.64 0.53
C LYS A 25 -2.38 0.04 1.75
N ILE A 26 -3.58 -0.49 1.58
CA ILE A 26 -4.33 -1.13 2.69
C ILE A 26 -3.58 -2.37 3.17
N HIS A 27 -3.08 -3.21 2.25
CA HIS A 27 -2.27 -4.38 2.62
C HIS A 27 -1.02 -3.95 3.39
N ILE A 28 -0.34 -2.90 2.95
CA ILE A 28 0.86 -2.40 3.63
C ILE A 28 0.53 -1.97 5.05
N LEU A 29 -0.52 -1.19 5.24
CA LEU A 29 -0.94 -0.74 6.56
C LEU A 29 -1.30 -1.93 7.46
N TYR A 30 -2.02 -2.90 6.94
CA TYR A 30 -2.42 -4.08 7.68
C TYR A 30 -1.22 -4.90 8.13
N HIS A 31 -0.34 -5.26 7.22
CA HIS A 31 0.80 -6.12 7.54
C HIS A 31 1.82 -5.45 8.46
N THR A 32 2.09 -4.17 8.24
CA THR A 32 3.01 -3.41 9.10
C THR A 32 2.43 -3.15 10.49
N GLY A 33 1.12 -3.30 10.64
CA GLY A 33 0.47 -3.27 11.96
C GLY A 33 0.62 -4.56 12.74
N GLU A 34 0.90 -5.67 12.04
CA GLU A 34 1.12 -6.96 12.68
C GLU A 34 2.54 -7.10 13.22
N ARG A 35 3.52 -6.62 12.46
CA ARG A 35 4.94 -6.64 12.83
C ARG A 35 5.73 -5.72 11.91
N PRO A 36 7.00 -5.41 12.25
CA PRO A 36 7.87 -4.70 11.32
C PRO A 36 8.13 -5.52 10.06
N PHE A 37 8.14 -4.85 8.91
CA PHE A 37 8.47 -5.45 7.62
C PHE A 37 9.55 -4.61 6.93
N TYR A 38 10.53 -5.26 6.32
CA TYR A 38 11.42 -4.54 5.40
C TYR A 38 10.92 -4.69 3.96
N GLY A 39 11.47 -3.88 3.04
CA GLY A 39 10.92 -3.75 1.68
C GLY A 39 10.74 -5.06 0.92
N GLN A 40 11.75 -5.93 0.97
CA GLN A 40 11.68 -7.22 0.28
C GLN A 40 10.54 -8.10 0.83
N GLU A 41 10.38 -8.12 2.15
CA GLU A 41 9.29 -8.88 2.79
C GLU A 41 7.92 -8.36 2.36
N LEU A 42 7.77 -7.04 2.30
CA LEU A 42 6.51 -6.44 1.84
C LEU A 42 6.23 -6.80 0.39
N LYS A 43 7.27 -6.74 -0.46
CA LYS A 43 7.12 -7.13 -1.86
C LYS A 43 6.64 -8.57 -1.99
N GLU A 44 7.26 -9.48 -1.26
CA GLU A 44 6.89 -10.90 -1.27
C GLU A 44 5.47 -11.11 -0.74
N GLU A 45 5.09 -10.39 0.33
CA GLU A 45 3.76 -10.48 0.89
C GLU A 45 2.69 -9.99 -0.09
N LEU A 46 2.97 -8.90 -0.78
CA LEU A 46 2.05 -8.38 -1.80
C LEU A 46 1.93 -9.34 -2.99
N GLU A 47 3.00 -10.01 -3.36
CA GLU A 47 2.98 -11.01 -4.43
C GLU A 47 2.05 -12.17 -4.09
N LYS A 48 1.97 -12.57 -2.82
CA LYS A 48 1.05 -13.61 -2.37
C LYS A 48 -0.41 -13.24 -2.62
N HIS A 49 -0.69 -11.94 -2.63
CA HIS A 49 -2.04 -11.42 -2.90
C HIS A 49 -2.26 -11.05 -4.38
N GLY A 50 -1.29 -11.39 -5.24
CA GLY A 50 -1.40 -11.15 -6.66
C GLY A 50 -0.90 -9.80 -7.13
N TYR A 51 -0.25 -9.01 -6.26
CA TYR A 51 0.29 -7.71 -6.63
C TYR A 51 1.78 -7.82 -6.93
N SER A 52 2.11 -7.77 -8.21
CA SER A 52 3.49 -7.82 -8.66
C SER A 52 4.00 -6.39 -8.85
N LEU A 53 4.82 -5.92 -7.92
CA LEU A 53 5.35 -4.57 -7.93
C LEU A 53 6.87 -4.59 -8.05
N SER A 54 7.40 -3.64 -8.83
CA SER A 54 8.83 -3.37 -8.80
C SER A 54 9.16 -2.56 -7.53
N TYR A 55 10.41 -2.58 -7.12
CA TYR A 55 10.87 -1.71 -6.03
C TYR A 55 10.71 -0.23 -6.40
N GLY A 56 10.85 0.10 -7.69
CA GLY A 56 10.64 1.46 -8.18
C GLY A 56 9.22 1.98 -7.96
N THR A 57 8.24 1.08 -7.84
CA THR A 57 6.86 1.44 -7.50
C THR A 57 6.62 1.37 -5.99
N LEU A 58 7.15 0.34 -5.34
CA LEU A 58 6.91 0.11 -3.91
C LEU A 58 7.53 1.18 -3.01
N TYR A 59 8.81 1.52 -3.22
CA TYR A 59 9.49 2.47 -2.34
C TYR A 59 8.88 3.86 -2.31
N PRO A 60 8.46 4.45 -3.45
CA PRO A 60 7.74 5.73 -3.39
C PRO A 60 6.46 5.68 -2.56
N VAL A 61 5.73 4.56 -2.61
CA VAL A 61 4.52 4.38 -1.80
C VAL A 61 4.89 4.35 -0.31
N LEU A 62 5.93 3.60 0.05
CA LEU A 62 6.39 3.51 1.43
C LEU A 62 6.88 4.86 1.96
N HIS A 63 7.66 5.59 1.14
CA HIS A 63 8.16 6.91 1.51
C HIS A 63 7.02 7.89 1.77
N LYS A 64 6.02 7.89 0.91
CA LYS A 64 4.87 8.77 1.07
C LYS A 64 4.09 8.45 2.34
N LEU A 65 3.87 7.17 2.62
CA LEU A 65 3.18 6.77 3.84
C LEU A 65 3.97 7.17 5.10
N CYS A 66 5.29 7.12 5.05
CA CYS A 66 6.15 7.60 6.14
C CYS A 66 6.06 9.12 6.28
N ASP A 67 6.16 9.86 5.17
CA ASP A 67 6.10 11.32 5.18
C ASP A 67 4.76 11.82 5.72
N GLU A 68 3.69 11.10 5.45
CA GLU A 68 2.36 11.45 5.92
C GLU A 68 2.08 10.99 7.36
N GLY A 69 3.03 10.28 7.96
CA GLY A 69 2.94 9.88 9.35
C GLY A 69 2.19 8.57 9.62
N TYR A 70 1.85 7.81 8.59
CA TYR A 70 1.13 6.55 8.74
C TYR A 70 2.04 5.37 9.00
N LEU A 71 3.30 5.46 8.57
CA LEU A 71 4.34 4.47 8.85
C LEU A 71 5.52 5.13 9.51
N ARG A 72 6.25 4.35 10.30
CA ARG A 72 7.54 4.73 10.85
C ARG A 72 8.59 3.81 10.25
N ARG A 73 9.74 4.38 9.91
CA ARG A 73 10.86 3.63 9.36
C ARG A 73 11.99 3.61 10.39
N GLU A 74 12.53 2.44 10.64
CA GLU A 74 13.70 2.25 11.49
C GLU A 74 14.76 1.47 10.73
N GLU A 75 16.02 1.88 10.85
CA GLU A 75 17.13 1.15 10.29
C GLU A 75 17.67 0.19 11.33
N LYS A 76 17.96 -1.04 10.91
CA LYS A 76 18.55 -2.06 11.79
C LYS A 76 19.72 -2.72 11.06
N ASN A 77 20.80 -2.96 11.78
CA ASN A 77 21.93 -3.72 11.26
C ASN A 77 21.65 -5.21 11.50
N VAL A 78 21.47 -5.95 10.41
CA VAL A 78 21.21 -7.39 10.47
C VAL A 78 22.34 -8.09 9.73
N GLU A 79 23.21 -8.73 10.50
CA GLU A 79 24.35 -9.48 9.96
C GLU A 79 25.23 -8.63 9.02
N GLY A 80 25.52 -7.40 9.42
CA GLY A 80 26.36 -6.48 8.66
C GLY A 80 25.64 -5.69 7.57
N LYS A 81 24.35 -5.93 7.37
CA LYS A 81 23.54 -5.20 6.39
C LYS A 81 22.55 -4.30 7.11
N ILE A 82 22.41 -3.08 6.62
CA ILE A 82 21.42 -2.15 7.13
C ILE A 82 20.12 -2.38 6.39
N ARG A 83 19.07 -2.71 7.14
CA ARG A 83 17.72 -2.89 6.61
C ARG A 83 16.80 -1.85 7.19
N LYS A 84 15.90 -1.35 6.34
CA LYS A 84 14.88 -0.39 6.74
C LYS A 84 13.59 -1.13 7.02
N TYR A 85 13.15 -1.09 8.28
CA TYR A 85 11.91 -1.73 8.71
C TYR A 85 10.81 -0.69 8.83
N TYR A 86 9.63 -1.07 8.38
CA TYR A 86 8.44 -0.22 8.40
C TYR A 86 7.44 -0.77 9.39
N THR A 87 6.91 0.10 10.25
CA THR A 87 5.87 -0.24 11.22
C THR A 87 4.74 0.76 11.15
N LEU A 88 3.54 0.28 11.42
CA LEU A 88 2.34 1.12 11.46
C LEU A 88 2.42 2.04 12.68
N THR A 89 2.15 3.32 12.48
CA THR A 89 2.05 4.28 13.58
C THR A 89 0.65 4.26 14.17
N GLU A 90 0.47 4.94 15.30
CA GLU A 90 -0.86 5.12 15.88
C GLU A 90 -1.80 5.83 14.91
N GLN A 91 -1.29 6.85 14.23
CA GLN A 91 -2.04 7.57 13.20
C GLN A 91 -2.42 6.63 12.04
N GLY A 92 -1.50 5.77 11.63
CA GLY A 92 -1.77 4.77 10.59
C GLY A 92 -2.81 3.75 11.02
N ALA A 93 -2.77 3.32 12.28
CA ALA A 93 -3.77 2.39 12.82
C ALA A 93 -5.15 3.02 12.83
N HIS A 94 -5.24 4.31 13.16
CA HIS A 94 -6.50 5.05 13.14
C HIS A 94 -7.05 5.13 11.71
N LEU A 95 -6.20 5.46 10.75
CA LEU A 95 -6.58 5.49 9.34
C LEU A 95 -7.07 4.12 8.87
N LEU A 96 -6.34 3.05 9.22
CA LEU A 96 -6.73 1.69 8.84
C LEU A 96 -8.10 1.32 9.40
N GLY A 97 -8.40 1.73 10.63
CA GLY A 97 -9.71 1.53 11.24
C GLY A 97 -10.83 2.21 10.44
N GLN A 98 -10.61 3.44 10.03
CA GLN A 98 -11.56 4.19 9.20
C GLN A 98 -11.75 3.53 7.83
N VAL A 99 -10.66 3.07 7.23
CA VAL A 99 -10.69 2.39 5.93
C VAL A 99 -11.49 1.09 6.04
N LYS A 100 -11.29 0.31 7.10
CA LYS A 100 -12.04 -0.92 7.32
C LYS A 100 -13.55 -0.68 7.37
N GLU A 101 -13.96 0.38 8.03
CA GLU A 101 -15.39 0.75 8.11
C GLU A 101 -15.93 1.08 6.72
N LYS A 102 -15.17 1.83 5.93
CA LYS A 102 -15.56 2.18 4.58
C LYS A 102 -15.61 0.99 3.64
N ILE A 103 -14.67 0.07 3.79
CA ILE A 103 -14.67 -1.18 3.00
C ILE A 103 -15.94 -1.98 3.32
N LYS A 104 -16.26 -2.13 4.58
CA LYS A 104 -17.45 -2.86 5.02
C LYS A 104 -18.73 -2.25 4.47
N GLU A 105 -18.85 -0.94 4.56
CA GLU A 105 -19.98 -0.19 4.01
C GLU A 105 -20.10 -0.39 2.50
N LEU A 106 -18.98 -0.31 1.80
CA LEU A 106 -18.92 -0.50 0.35
C LEU A 106 -19.35 -1.90 -0.05
N VAL A 107 -18.84 -2.92 0.65
CA VAL A 107 -19.17 -4.32 0.37
C VAL A 107 -20.68 -4.54 0.59
N ASP A 108 -21.22 -4.02 1.67
CA ASP A 108 -22.65 -4.16 1.98
C ASP A 108 -23.53 -3.53 0.88
N GLU A 109 -23.07 -2.45 0.27
CA GLU A 109 -23.82 -1.78 -0.80
C GLU A 109 -23.63 -2.43 -2.17
N VAL A 110 -22.38 -2.76 -2.51
CA VAL A 110 -22.03 -3.16 -3.89
C VAL A 110 -22.18 -4.65 -4.13
N MET A 111 -21.95 -5.46 -3.10
CA MET A 111 -21.91 -6.93 -3.26
C MET A 111 -23.22 -7.61 -2.91
N ASP A 112 -24.19 -6.87 -2.52
CA ASP A 112 -25.51 -7.41 -2.15
C ASP A 112 -26.40 -7.72 -3.34
#